data_3616184680f097a23d0c33d30b9e4902
#
_entry.id   3616184680f097a23d0c33d30b9e4902
#
_cell.length_a   1.000
_cell.length_b   1.000
_cell.length_c   1.000
_cell.angle_alpha   90.00
_cell.angle_beta   90.00
_cell.angle_gamma   90.00
#
_symmetry.space_group_name_H-M   'P 1'
#
loop_
_entity.id
_entity.type
_entity.pdbx_description
1 polymer ?
#
loop_
_entity_poly.entity_id
_entity_poly.type
_entity_poly.pdbx_seq_one_letter_code
_entity_poly.pdbx_strand_id
1 'polypeptide(L)'
;MMSDAITLTIFGGERCQTGRAVLEGAARSIERKRCRQVEATASPALLTYPARPIQGGRLELAPPKRGLWFAEPKFNGWRALVHTPSGTLWNRHGGRLTIAACFRDAVEQLRDLADDGLIWADCEALERRHHIARGTLILLDAIPSDPMFTPSYAERRQFLESLRIPLEPFSSGLHAGDEPPLLLTTSRMVCAQDEVLAFYQSLRQINRQLEAEFFEGVVMKKSDAAYPVQWRSPLEECRAMMKHRFIT
;
A
#
# COMPACT_ATOMS: atom_id res chain seq x y z
N MET A 1 -29.70 -27.17 -29.40
CA MET A 1 -29.14 -26.00 -28.74
C MET A 1 -29.12 -26.30 -27.27
N MET A 2 -28.00 -26.80 -26.77
CA MET A 2 -27.82 -27.18 -25.36
C MET A 2 -26.90 -26.13 -24.74
N SER A 3 -27.36 -25.55 -23.64
CA SER A 3 -26.63 -24.57 -22.83
C SER A 3 -25.81 -25.35 -21.80
N ASP A 4 -24.48 -25.27 -21.91
CA ASP A 4 -23.57 -25.85 -20.92
C ASP A 4 -23.43 -24.88 -19.74
N ALA A 5 -24.03 -25.25 -18.63
CA ALA A 5 -23.85 -24.59 -17.36
C ALA A 5 -22.53 -25.05 -16.74
N ILE A 6 -21.56 -24.15 -16.59
CA ILE A 6 -20.31 -24.40 -15.87
C ILE A 6 -20.62 -24.39 -14.37
N THR A 7 -20.57 -25.58 -13.77
CA THR A 7 -20.71 -25.78 -12.32
C THR A 7 -19.37 -25.44 -11.65
N LEU A 8 -19.29 -24.33 -10.95
CA LEU A 8 -18.15 -23.99 -10.09
C LEU A 8 -18.25 -24.77 -8.79
N THR A 9 -17.43 -25.79 -8.63
CA THR A 9 -17.32 -26.55 -7.37
C THR A 9 -16.48 -25.75 -6.39
N ILE A 10 -17.14 -25.12 -5.40
CA ILE A 10 -16.46 -24.47 -4.29
C ILE A 10 -16.08 -25.55 -3.28
N PHE A 11 -14.79 -25.84 -3.16
CA PHE A 11 -14.28 -26.64 -2.05
C PHE A 11 -14.40 -25.84 -0.77
N GLY A 12 -15.39 -26.15 0.06
CA GLY A 12 -15.54 -25.68 1.41
C GLY A 12 -14.43 -26.28 2.30
N GLY A 13 -13.57 -25.46 2.83
CA GLY A 13 -12.54 -25.86 3.78
C GLY A 13 -12.67 -25.10 5.08
N GLU A 14 -12.69 -25.83 6.19
CA GLU A 14 -12.87 -25.45 7.59
C GLU A 14 -11.80 -24.51 8.20
N ARG A 15 -11.13 -23.67 7.43
CA ARG A 15 -10.05 -22.77 7.94
C ARG A 15 -10.45 -21.31 8.15
N CYS A 16 -11.71 -20.97 7.97
CA CYS A 16 -12.17 -19.56 8.08
C CYS A 16 -12.50 -19.12 9.53
N GLN A 17 -12.64 -20.04 10.48
CA GLN A 17 -13.05 -19.69 11.86
C GLN A 17 -11.90 -19.15 12.72
N THR A 18 -10.67 -19.59 12.50
CA THR A 18 -9.51 -19.12 13.27
C THR A 18 -9.10 -17.69 12.93
N GLY A 19 -9.22 -17.30 11.65
CA GLY A 19 -8.91 -15.93 11.22
C GLY A 19 -9.86 -14.88 11.81
N ARG A 20 -11.15 -15.21 11.93
CA ARG A 20 -12.16 -14.30 12.47
C ARG A 20 -11.98 -14.03 13.97
N ALA A 21 -11.60 -15.04 14.75
CA ALA A 21 -11.35 -14.89 16.17
C ALA A 21 -10.11 -14.02 16.47
N VAL A 22 -9.07 -14.13 15.64
CA VAL A 22 -7.85 -13.30 15.77
C VAL A 22 -8.16 -11.84 15.42
N LEU A 23 -8.97 -11.58 14.38
CA LEU A 23 -9.37 -10.21 13.99
C LEU A 23 -10.28 -9.55 15.02
N GLU A 24 -11.22 -10.30 15.61
CA GLU A 24 -12.07 -9.78 16.68
C GLU A 24 -11.27 -9.49 17.96
N GLY A 25 -10.24 -10.29 18.25
CA GLY A 25 -9.30 -10.05 19.35
C GLY A 25 -8.44 -8.80 19.12
N ALA A 26 -7.94 -8.59 17.91
CA ALA A 26 -7.18 -7.40 17.54
C ALA A 26 -8.04 -6.14 17.55
N ALA A 27 -9.26 -6.18 17.00
CA ALA A 27 -10.21 -5.06 17.02
C ALA A 27 -10.60 -4.67 18.45
N ARG A 28 -10.90 -5.65 19.31
CA ARG A 28 -11.21 -5.40 20.74
C ARG A 28 -10.03 -4.89 21.55
N SER A 29 -8.79 -5.28 21.20
CA SER A 29 -7.58 -4.75 21.83
C SER A 29 -7.34 -3.30 21.46
N ILE A 30 -7.62 -2.92 20.21
CA ILE A 30 -7.60 -1.53 19.73
C ILE A 30 -8.67 -0.70 20.45
N GLU A 31 -9.87 -1.22 20.61
CA GLU A 31 -10.99 -0.54 21.24
C GLU A 31 -10.78 -0.29 22.75
N ARG A 32 -10.17 -1.23 23.48
CA ARG A 32 -9.85 -1.06 24.91
C ARG A 32 -8.74 -0.05 25.19
N LYS A 33 -7.81 0.17 24.25
CA LYS A 33 -6.79 1.23 24.35
C LYS A 33 -7.34 2.61 23.96
N ARG A 34 -8.45 2.68 23.24
CA ARG A 34 -9.13 3.92 22.81
C ARG A 34 -9.56 4.83 23.96
N CYS A 35 -9.99 4.27 25.10
CA CYS A 35 -10.50 5.04 26.24
C CYS A 35 -9.46 5.79 27.09
N ARG A 36 -8.15 5.67 26.80
CA ARG A 36 -7.07 6.26 27.61
C ARG A 36 -6.12 7.22 26.90
N GLN A 37 -6.32 7.52 25.62
CA GLN A 37 -5.33 8.35 24.85
C GLN A 37 -5.96 9.45 23.97
N VAL A 38 -6.93 10.17 24.47
CA VAL A 38 -7.54 11.31 23.73
C VAL A 38 -6.74 12.61 23.87
N GLU A 39 -5.65 12.68 24.61
CA GLU A 39 -4.86 13.91 24.78
C GLU A 39 -3.35 13.72 24.66
N ALA A 40 -2.89 13.05 23.62
CA ALA A 40 -1.48 13.18 23.26
C ALA A 40 -1.41 13.94 21.93
N THR A 41 -1.08 15.21 21.96
CA THR A 41 -0.53 15.93 20.80
C THR A 41 0.62 15.10 20.27
N ALA A 42 0.37 14.35 19.18
CA ALA A 42 1.36 13.44 18.63
C ALA A 42 2.61 14.23 18.26
N SER A 43 3.65 14.08 19.08
CA SER A 43 4.95 14.61 18.77
C SER A 43 5.49 13.87 17.52
N PRO A 44 6.11 14.59 16.56
CA PRO A 44 6.78 13.97 15.40
C PRO A 44 7.80 12.91 15.77
N ALA A 45 8.24 12.86 17.03
CA ALA A 45 9.21 11.88 17.54
C ALA A 45 8.73 10.41 17.51
N LEU A 46 7.43 10.17 17.32
CA LEU A 46 6.84 8.83 17.25
C LEU A 46 6.58 8.35 15.81
N LEU A 47 6.89 9.15 14.80
CA LEU A 47 6.70 8.74 13.43
C LEU A 47 7.78 7.73 13.01
N THR A 48 7.33 6.56 12.64
CA THR A 48 8.19 5.51 12.10
C THR A 48 8.39 5.71 10.61
N TYR A 49 9.62 6.00 10.18
CA TYR A 49 9.93 6.20 8.77
C TYR A 49 10.21 4.88 8.06
N PRO A 50 9.71 4.70 6.83
CA PRO A 50 9.92 3.48 6.09
C PRO A 50 11.37 3.34 5.60
N ALA A 51 11.94 2.15 5.77
CA ALA A 51 13.16 1.77 5.07
C ALA A 51 12.92 1.68 3.55
N ARG A 52 13.98 1.78 2.77
CA ARG A 52 13.89 1.70 1.31
C ARG A 52 13.72 0.24 0.87
N PRO A 53 12.90 -0.04 -0.17
CA PRO A 53 13.00 -1.31 -0.87
C PRO A 53 14.39 -1.47 -1.47
N ILE A 54 14.99 -2.65 -1.35
CA ILE A 54 16.23 -2.95 -2.07
C ILE A 54 15.99 -2.86 -3.58
N GLN A 55 17.04 -2.52 -4.32
CA GLN A 55 16.98 -2.61 -5.77
C GLN A 55 17.04 -4.10 -6.15
N GLY A 56 15.96 -4.63 -6.72
CA GLY A 56 15.92 -5.95 -7.32
C GLY A 56 16.81 -6.00 -8.56
N GLY A 57 17.34 -7.16 -8.87
CA GLY A 57 18.02 -7.42 -10.14
C GLY A 57 17.05 -7.34 -11.33
N ARG A 58 17.52 -7.77 -12.51
CA ARG A 58 16.64 -7.93 -13.67
C ARG A 58 15.54 -8.94 -13.33
N LEU A 59 14.29 -8.61 -13.64
CA LEU A 59 13.14 -9.50 -13.40
C LEU A 59 13.28 -10.86 -14.10
N GLU A 60 14.05 -10.89 -15.18
CA GLU A 60 14.43 -12.11 -15.90
C GLU A 60 15.24 -13.09 -15.05
N LEU A 61 15.84 -12.63 -13.94
CA LEU A 61 16.79 -13.39 -13.13
C LEU A 61 16.24 -13.96 -11.82
N ALA A 62 14.97 -13.91 -11.58
CA ALA A 62 14.23 -14.53 -10.50
C ALA A 62 13.63 -13.59 -9.44
N PRO A 63 12.36 -13.80 -9.09
CA PRO A 63 11.83 -13.36 -7.80
C PRO A 63 12.54 -14.13 -6.69
N PRO A 64 12.51 -13.64 -5.45
CA PRO A 64 13.09 -14.38 -4.32
C PRO A 64 12.48 -15.77 -4.23
N LYS A 65 13.29 -16.79 -4.26
CA LYS A 65 12.87 -18.20 -4.36
C LYS A 65 12.18 -18.76 -3.10
N ARG A 66 11.99 -17.96 -2.05
CA ARG A 66 11.41 -18.42 -0.79
C ARG A 66 10.37 -17.43 -0.26
N GLY A 67 9.24 -17.99 0.19
CA GLY A 67 8.14 -17.23 0.79
C GLY A 67 7.09 -16.80 -0.22
N LEU A 68 6.00 -16.27 0.31
CA LEU A 68 4.90 -15.70 -0.45
C LEU A 68 5.14 -14.20 -0.62
N TRP A 69 4.93 -13.70 -1.82
CA TRP A 69 5.16 -12.31 -2.16
C TRP A 69 3.92 -11.68 -2.77
N PHE A 70 3.82 -10.37 -2.58
CA PHE A 70 2.85 -9.53 -3.25
C PHE A 70 3.55 -8.55 -4.18
N ALA A 71 3.01 -8.38 -5.37
CA ALA A 71 3.47 -7.41 -6.35
C ALA A 71 2.49 -6.24 -6.44
N GLU A 72 3.01 -5.03 -6.33
CA GLU A 72 2.27 -3.77 -6.42
C GLU A 72 2.85 -2.90 -7.53
N PRO A 73 2.05 -2.04 -8.18
CA PRO A 73 2.58 -1.05 -9.10
C PRO A 73 3.45 -0.05 -8.34
N LYS A 74 4.59 0.30 -8.92
CA LYS A 74 5.42 1.39 -8.43
C LYS A 74 5.04 2.68 -9.15
N PHE A 75 4.28 3.52 -8.47
CA PHE A 75 3.86 4.82 -8.99
C PHE A 75 5.03 5.81 -9.07
N ASN A 76 4.94 6.73 -10.00
CA ASN A 76 5.87 7.85 -10.16
C ASN A 76 5.32 9.10 -9.47
N GLY A 77 5.34 9.11 -8.17
CA GLY A 77 4.85 10.20 -7.33
C GLY A 77 5.85 10.60 -6.25
N TRP A 78 5.33 11.11 -5.16
CA TRP A 78 6.08 11.44 -3.97
C TRP A 78 5.55 10.68 -2.77
N ARG A 79 6.39 9.90 -2.10
CA ARG A 79 5.98 9.22 -0.88
C ARG A 79 5.56 10.22 0.19
N ALA A 80 4.35 10.05 0.69
CA ALA A 80 3.76 10.85 1.75
C ALA A 80 3.31 9.94 2.90
N LEU A 81 3.77 10.25 4.11
CA LEU A 81 3.30 9.62 5.33
C LEU A 81 2.24 10.55 5.92
N VAL A 82 1.04 10.05 6.13
CA VAL A 82 -0.08 10.86 6.59
C VAL A 82 -0.46 10.45 8.00
N HIS A 83 -0.42 11.40 8.94
CA HIS A 83 -1.04 11.23 10.24
C HIS A 83 -2.53 11.54 10.11
N THR A 84 -3.34 10.53 10.06
CA THR A 84 -4.75 10.64 9.69
C THR A 84 -5.55 11.53 10.64
N PRO A 85 -5.41 11.47 11.99
CA PRO A 85 -6.17 12.35 12.88
C PRO A 85 -5.91 13.84 12.66
N SER A 86 -4.67 14.22 12.33
CA SER A 86 -4.34 15.64 12.11
C SER A 86 -4.37 16.05 10.64
N GLY A 87 -4.38 15.10 9.71
CA GLY A 87 -4.24 15.38 8.28
C GLY A 87 -2.87 15.94 7.88
N THR A 88 -1.85 15.73 8.70
CA THR A 88 -0.50 16.23 8.40
C THR A 88 0.26 15.26 7.52
N LEU A 89 0.87 15.78 6.46
CA LEU A 89 1.70 15.00 5.53
C LEU A 89 3.18 15.22 5.80
N TRP A 90 3.93 14.13 5.74
CA TRP A 90 5.37 14.09 5.95
C TRP A 90 6.05 13.37 4.79
N ASN A 91 7.22 13.82 4.41
CA ASN A 91 8.05 13.05 3.47
C ASN A 91 8.74 11.89 4.21
N ARG A 92 9.35 10.99 3.45
CA ARG A 92 10.08 9.82 3.99
C ARG A 92 11.31 10.16 4.84
N HIS A 93 11.69 11.44 4.98
CA HIS A 93 12.85 11.93 5.74
C HIS A 93 12.43 12.75 6.96
N GLY A 94 11.14 12.84 7.26
CA GLY A 94 10.62 13.57 8.41
C GLY A 94 10.35 15.05 8.18
N GLY A 95 10.48 15.53 6.96
CA GLY A 95 10.08 16.90 6.62
C GLY A 95 8.58 16.98 6.32
N ARG A 96 7.89 18.01 6.83
CA ARG A 96 6.50 18.29 6.48
C ARG A 96 6.38 18.61 4.98
N LEU A 97 5.33 18.08 4.35
CA LEU A 97 5.02 18.40 2.97
C LEU A 97 4.08 19.62 2.93
N THR A 98 4.53 20.68 2.26
CA THR A 98 3.76 21.91 2.08
C THR A 98 2.66 21.80 1.01
N ILE A 99 2.66 20.71 0.25
CA ILE A 99 1.68 20.44 -0.82
C ILE A 99 0.36 19.81 -0.30
N ALA A 100 0.16 19.74 1.01
CA ALA A 100 -1.03 19.13 1.61
C ALA A 100 -2.36 19.70 1.07
N ALA A 101 -2.37 20.97 0.68
CA ALA A 101 -3.54 21.62 0.10
C ALA A 101 -4.01 20.99 -1.22
N CYS A 102 -3.09 20.40 -2.00
CA CYS A 102 -3.42 19.71 -3.25
C CYS A 102 -4.18 18.39 -3.01
N PHE A 103 -4.13 17.86 -1.78
CA PHE A 103 -4.70 16.57 -1.38
C PHE A 103 -5.79 16.71 -0.32
N ARG A 104 -6.47 17.88 -0.25
CA ARG A 104 -7.45 18.19 0.80
C ARG A 104 -8.50 17.09 0.92
N ASP A 105 -9.14 16.73 -0.18
CA ASP A 105 -10.26 15.77 -0.18
C ASP A 105 -9.79 14.36 0.18
N ALA A 106 -8.59 13.97 -0.26
CA ALA A 106 -7.99 12.69 0.14
C ALA A 106 -7.65 12.67 1.64
N VAL A 107 -7.15 13.78 2.17
CA VAL A 107 -6.83 13.91 3.59
C VAL A 107 -8.08 13.89 4.46
N GLU A 108 -9.17 14.50 4.01
CA GLU A 108 -10.47 14.44 4.71
C GLU A 108 -10.97 13.00 4.79
N GLN A 109 -10.93 12.26 3.67
CA GLN A 109 -11.28 10.83 3.69
C GLN A 109 -10.37 10.01 4.60
N LEU A 110 -9.06 10.27 4.62
CA LEU A 110 -8.14 9.60 5.55
C LEU A 110 -8.44 9.92 7.02
N ARG A 111 -8.93 11.13 7.32
CA ARG A 111 -9.33 11.50 8.68
C ARG A 111 -10.49 10.67 9.18
N ASP A 112 -11.49 10.44 8.34
CA ASP A 112 -12.64 9.60 8.66
C ASP A 112 -12.20 8.17 9.01
N LEU A 113 -11.16 7.65 8.33
CA LEU A 113 -10.60 6.33 8.59
C LEU A 113 -9.76 6.22 9.88
N ALA A 114 -9.43 7.35 10.52
CA ALA A 114 -8.74 7.32 11.82
C ALA A 114 -9.58 6.60 12.88
N ASP A 115 -10.89 6.73 12.79
CA ASP A 115 -11.83 6.06 13.70
C ASP A 115 -11.90 4.55 13.49
N ASP A 116 -11.60 4.09 12.28
CA ASP A 116 -11.45 2.68 11.95
C ASP A 116 -10.07 2.10 12.33
N GLY A 117 -9.19 2.92 12.90
CA GLY A 117 -7.86 2.51 13.39
C GLY A 117 -6.70 2.79 12.45
N LEU A 118 -6.91 3.40 11.30
CA LEU A 118 -5.85 3.85 10.42
C LEU A 118 -5.24 5.16 10.96
N ILE A 119 -4.27 5.08 11.85
CA ILE A 119 -3.65 6.27 12.48
C ILE A 119 -2.54 6.85 11.59
N TRP A 120 -1.77 6.00 10.92
CA TRP A 120 -0.73 6.41 10.00
C TRP A 120 -0.88 5.70 8.67
N ALA A 121 -0.99 6.45 7.60
CA ALA A 121 -1.08 5.97 6.24
C ALA A 121 0.24 6.23 5.48
N ASP A 122 0.70 5.22 4.76
CA ASP A 122 1.83 5.31 3.85
C ASP A 122 1.30 5.42 2.43
N CYS A 123 1.49 6.57 1.81
CA CYS A 123 0.89 6.90 0.54
C CYS A 123 1.92 7.30 -0.53
N GLU A 124 1.52 7.19 -1.79
CA GLU A 124 2.16 7.90 -2.90
C GLU A 124 1.27 9.09 -3.29
N ALA A 125 1.82 10.28 -3.31
CA ALA A 125 1.15 11.53 -3.66
C ALA A 125 1.36 11.83 -5.15
N LEU A 126 0.27 11.88 -5.93
CA LEU A 126 0.30 12.12 -7.36
C LEU A 126 -0.02 13.59 -7.65
N GLU A 127 0.99 14.39 -8.03
CA GLU A 127 0.77 15.81 -8.30
C GLU A 127 1.67 16.37 -9.41
N ARG A 128 2.98 16.29 -9.28
CA ARG A 128 3.89 17.12 -10.09
C ARG A 128 4.63 16.39 -11.20
N ARG A 129 4.69 15.06 -11.17
CA ARG A 129 5.54 14.29 -12.10
C ARG A 129 4.87 14.02 -13.44
N HIS A 130 3.57 14.00 -13.47
CA HIS A 130 2.73 13.82 -14.67
C HIS A 130 1.36 14.46 -14.43
N HIS A 131 0.54 14.53 -15.47
CA HIS A 131 -0.78 15.18 -15.43
C HIS A 131 -1.90 14.26 -14.95
N ILE A 132 -1.65 12.96 -14.84
CA ILE A 132 -2.65 11.95 -14.54
C ILE A 132 -2.91 11.91 -13.04
N ALA A 133 -4.19 11.81 -12.64
CA ALA A 133 -4.65 11.66 -11.26
C ALA A 133 -4.06 12.70 -10.27
N ARG A 134 -3.91 13.94 -10.70
CA ARG A 134 -3.40 15.01 -9.82
C ARG A 134 -4.33 15.23 -8.64
N GLY A 135 -3.75 15.39 -7.46
CA GLY A 135 -4.50 15.54 -6.21
C GLY A 135 -4.92 14.22 -5.56
N THR A 136 -4.56 13.08 -6.16
CA THR A 136 -4.87 11.75 -5.62
C THR A 136 -3.75 11.25 -4.70
N LEU A 137 -4.13 10.67 -3.57
CA LEU A 137 -3.27 9.84 -2.72
C LEU A 137 -3.54 8.36 -3.01
N ILE A 138 -2.48 7.62 -3.31
CA ILE A 138 -2.55 6.15 -3.41
C ILE A 138 -2.06 5.59 -2.08
N LEU A 139 -2.95 4.95 -1.32
CA LEU A 139 -2.62 4.26 -0.07
C LEU A 139 -1.87 2.97 -0.37
N LEU A 140 -0.63 2.89 0.10
CA LEU A 140 0.30 1.79 -0.14
C LEU A 140 0.38 0.81 1.01
N ASP A 141 0.29 1.32 2.26
CA ASP A 141 0.44 0.50 3.46
C ASP A 141 -0.13 1.23 4.69
N ALA A 142 -0.44 0.48 5.75
CA ALA A 142 -0.74 1.01 7.08
C ALA A 142 0.50 0.94 7.96
N ILE A 143 0.89 2.06 8.57
CA ILE A 143 2.04 2.10 9.46
C ILE A 143 1.56 1.78 10.88
N PRO A 144 2.10 0.76 11.55
CA PRO A 144 1.77 0.47 12.95
C PRO A 144 2.11 1.66 13.86
N SER A 145 1.16 2.10 14.65
CA SER A 145 1.36 3.18 15.63
C SER A 145 2.07 2.71 16.89
N ASP A 146 2.00 1.42 17.20
CA ASP A 146 2.70 0.78 18.31
C ASP A 146 3.91 0.01 17.76
N PRO A 147 5.14 0.41 18.08
CA PRO A 147 6.35 -0.29 17.59
C PRO A 147 6.48 -1.72 18.10
N MET A 148 5.77 -2.08 19.17
CA MET A 148 5.71 -3.46 19.68
C MET A 148 4.70 -4.33 18.92
N PHE A 149 3.80 -3.72 18.16
CA PHE A 149 2.84 -4.41 17.31
C PHE A 149 3.38 -4.44 15.88
N THR A 150 3.86 -5.59 15.45
CA THR A 150 4.51 -5.78 14.15
C THR A 150 3.70 -6.70 13.23
N PRO A 151 2.51 -6.27 12.75
CA PRO A 151 1.71 -7.09 11.85
C PRO A 151 2.46 -7.35 10.54
N SER A 152 2.28 -8.55 10.00
CA SER A 152 2.80 -8.92 8.69
C SER A 152 2.19 -8.04 7.58
N TYR A 153 2.82 -8.02 6.40
CA TYR A 153 2.24 -7.32 5.25
C TYR A 153 0.84 -7.87 4.90
N ALA A 154 0.65 -9.18 4.95
CA ALA A 154 -0.65 -9.78 4.67
C ALA A 154 -1.74 -9.30 5.63
N GLU A 155 -1.45 -9.19 6.94
CA GLU A 155 -2.41 -8.66 7.92
C GLU A 155 -2.71 -7.18 7.71
N ARG A 156 -1.69 -6.37 7.42
CA ARG A 156 -1.88 -4.94 7.10
C ARG A 156 -2.70 -4.77 5.82
N ARG A 157 -2.43 -5.59 4.81
CA ARG A 157 -3.18 -5.57 3.55
C ARG A 157 -4.65 -5.92 3.77
N GLN A 158 -4.93 -6.97 4.52
CA GLN A 158 -6.30 -7.37 4.88
C GLN A 158 -7.03 -6.26 5.65
N PHE A 159 -6.34 -5.58 6.57
CA PHE A 159 -6.88 -4.41 7.26
C PHE A 159 -7.25 -3.30 6.26
N LEU A 160 -6.36 -2.93 5.35
CA LEU A 160 -6.62 -1.89 4.34
C LEU A 160 -7.80 -2.25 3.43
N GLU A 161 -7.93 -3.50 3.02
CA GLU A 161 -9.05 -3.98 2.21
C GLU A 161 -10.39 -3.91 2.96
N SER A 162 -10.37 -4.05 4.29
CA SER A 162 -11.57 -3.91 5.12
C SER A 162 -12.11 -2.47 5.20
N LEU A 163 -11.28 -1.46 4.92
CA LEU A 163 -11.66 -0.05 4.95
C LEU A 163 -12.51 0.40 3.74
N ARG A 164 -12.71 -0.49 2.77
CA ARG A 164 -13.54 -0.26 1.56
C ARG A 164 -13.10 0.95 0.71
N ILE A 165 -11.83 1.28 0.75
CA ILE A 165 -11.25 2.28 -0.14
C ILE A 165 -11.24 1.70 -1.57
N PRO A 166 -11.67 2.44 -2.60
CA PRO A 166 -11.63 1.96 -3.98
C PRO A 166 -10.21 1.58 -4.40
N LEU A 167 -10.08 0.45 -5.11
CA LEU A 167 -8.80 0.09 -5.72
C LEU A 167 -8.45 1.06 -6.85
N GLU A 168 -7.18 1.35 -7.00
CA GLU A 168 -6.70 2.13 -8.13
C GLU A 168 -6.98 1.40 -9.46
N PRO A 169 -7.56 2.07 -10.45
CA PRO A 169 -7.93 1.44 -11.71
C PRO A 169 -6.77 1.38 -12.71
N PHE A 170 -5.73 2.18 -12.50
CA PHE A 170 -4.67 2.45 -13.48
C PHE A 170 -3.89 1.20 -13.88
N SER A 171 -3.57 0.30 -12.93
CA SER A 171 -2.84 -0.93 -13.22
C SER A 171 -3.64 -1.95 -14.07
N SER A 172 -4.93 -1.68 -14.26
CA SER A 172 -5.80 -2.42 -15.19
C SER A 172 -5.96 -1.73 -16.54
N GLY A 173 -5.28 -0.60 -16.75
CA GLY A 173 -5.38 0.21 -17.97
C GLY A 173 -6.65 1.08 -18.04
N LEU A 174 -7.37 1.21 -16.94
CA LEU A 174 -8.57 2.03 -16.84
C LEU A 174 -8.20 3.43 -16.31
N HIS A 175 -8.68 4.46 -16.97
CA HIS A 175 -8.49 5.85 -16.57
C HIS A 175 -9.67 6.66 -17.08
N ALA A 176 -10.54 7.07 -16.16
CA ALA A 176 -11.77 7.81 -16.50
C ALA A 176 -11.61 9.34 -16.40
N GLY A 177 -10.57 9.81 -15.73
CA GLY A 177 -10.32 11.24 -15.49
C GLY A 177 -10.97 11.82 -14.23
N ASP A 178 -11.95 11.13 -13.67
CA ASP A 178 -12.67 11.52 -12.45
C ASP A 178 -12.44 10.49 -11.33
N GLU A 179 -11.18 10.12 -11.10
CA GLU A 179 -10.86 9.16 -10.06
C GLU A 179 -11.07 9.77 -8.66
N PRO A 180 -11.47 8.93 -7.68
CA PRO A 180 -11.55 9.34 -6.28
C PRO A 180 -10.21 9.91 -5.77
N PRO A 181 -10.24 10.89 -4.85
CA PRO A 181 -9.00 11.52 -4.35
C PRO A 181 -8.16 10.58 -3.48
N LEU A 182 -8.76 9.53 -2.92
CA LEU A 182 -8.08 8.47 -2.17
C LEU A 182 -8.35 7.11 -2.81
N LEU A 183 -7.28 6.40 -3.15
CA LEU A 183 -7.33 5.08 -3.75
C LEU A 183 -6.40 4.12 -3.02
N LEU A 184 -6.78 2.84 -2.95
CA LEU A 184 -5.91 1.78 -2.44
C LEU A 184 -5.10 1.19 -3.60
N THR A 185 -3.80 1.00 -3.41
CA THR A 185 -2.97 0.33 -4.42
C THR A 185 -3.47 -1.07 -4.71
N THR A 186 -3.43 -1.50 -5.96
CA THR A 186 -3.62 -2.91 -6.32
C THR A 186 -2.45 -3.73 -5.80
N SER A 187 -2.74 -4.89 -5.22
CA SER A 187 -1.74 -5.81 -4.72
C SER A 187 -2.08 -7.23 -5.19
N ARG A 188 -1.14 -7.90 -5.82
CA ARG A 188 -1.31 -9.24 -6.39
C ARG A 188 -0.37 -10.21 -5.72
N MET A 189 -0.92 -11.29 -5.19
CA MET A 189 -0.11 -12.41 -4.73
C MET A 189 0.57 -13.07 -5.93
N VAL A 190 1.88 -13.28 -5.83
CA VAL A 190 2.70 -13.86 -6.89
C VAL A 190 3.48 -15.05 -6.35
N CYS A 191 3.42 -16.15 -7.08
CA CYS A 191 4.09 -17.40 -6.74
C CYS A 191 5.17 -17.77 -7.76
N ALA A 192 5.13 -17.17 -8.94
CA ALA A 192 6.04 -17.46 -10.04
C ALA A 192 6.63 -16.18 -10.66
N GLN A 193 7.78 -16.33 -11.27
CA GLN A 193 8.51 -15.21 -11.88
C GLN A 193 7.80 -14.64 -13.10
N ASP A 194 7.19 -15.48 -13.90
CA ASP A 194 6.43 -15.10 -15.08
C ASP A 194 5.23 -14.22 -14.75
N GLU A 195 4.57 -14.44 -13.59
CA GLU A 195 3.49 -13.58 -13.11
C GLU A 195 3.98 -12.15 -12.82
N VAL A 196 5.14 -12.03 -12.17
CA VAL A 196 5.75 -10.72 -11.89
C VAL A 196 6.19 -10.04 -13.18
N LEU A 197 6.78 -10.79 -14.10
CA LEU A 197 7.22 -10.27 -15.39
C LEU A 197 6.03 -9.82 -16.25
N ALA A 198 4.96 -10.60 -16.28
CA ALA A 198 3.74 -10.24 -16.98
C ALA A 198 3.12 -8.95 -16.42
N PHE A 199 3.07 -8.81 -15.10
CA PHE A 199 2.59 -7.60 -14.45
C PHE A 199 3.48 -6.38 -14.76
N TYR A 200 4.79 -6.53 -14.67
CA TYR A 200 5.75 -5.49 -15.03
C TYR A 200 5.60 -5.03 -16.49
N GLN A 201 5.41 -5.97 -17.42
CA GLN A 201 5.21 -5.66 -18.83
C GLN A 201 3.87 -4.95 -19.06
N SER A 202 2.79 -5.36 -18.37
CA SER A 202 1.49 -4.71 -18.47
C SER A 202 1.56 -3.25 -18.04
N LEU A 203 2.22 -2.93 -16.90
CA LEU A 203 2.40 -1.56 -16.44
C LEU A 203 3.21 -0.71 -17.44
N ARG A 204 4.22 -1.31 -18.07
CA ARG A 204 5.00 -0.64 -19.12
C ARG A 204 4.16 -0.36 -20.38
N GLN A 205 3.26 -1.28 -20.73
CA GLN A 205 2.30 -1.08 -21.82
C GLN A 205 1.33 0.06 -21.51
N ILE A 206 0.82 0.11 -20.28
CA ILE A 206 -0.09 1.18 -19.83
C ILE A 206 0.59 2.54 -19.89
N ASN A 207 1.85 2.67 -19.48
CA ASN A 207 2.61 3.91 -19.63
C ASN A 207 2.65 4.40 -21.08
N ARG A 208 2.80 3.49 -22.05
CA ARG A 208 2.79 3.83 -23.48
C ARG A 208 1.42 4.32 -23.93
N GLN A 209 0.33 3.71 -23.44
CA GLN A 209 -1.05 4.11 -23.75
C GLN A 209 -1.39 5.47 -23.14
N LEU A 210 -0.88 5.75 -21.95
CA LEU A 210 -1.07 7.02 -21.25
C LEU A 210 -0.13 8.13 -21.75
N GLU A 211 0.83 7.81 -22.60
CA GLU A 211 1.91 8.73 -23.03
C GLU A 211 2.60 9.41 -21.84
N ALA A 212 2.72 8.69 -20.70
CA ALA A 212 3.26 9.21 -19.47
C ALA A 212 4.03 8.12 -18.69
N GLU A 213 5.06 8.53 -17.98
CA GLU A 213 5.77 7.68 -17.00
C GLU A 213 5.00 7.61 -15.68
N PHE A 214 3.76 7.10 -15.73
CA PHE A 214 2.88 7.00 -14.57
C PHE A 214 3.36 5.95 -13.56
N PHE A 215 3.84 4.82 -14.07
CA PHE A 215 4.49 3.78 -13.28
C PHE A 215 6.01 3.82 -13.50
N GLU A 216 6.78 3.56 -12.44
CA GLU A 216 8.23 3.39 -12.51
C GLU A 216 8.66 1.92 -12.52
N GLY A 217 7.74 0.98 -12.36
CA GLY A 217 8.01 -0.45 -12.26
C GLY A 217 7.08 -1.18 -11.30
N VAL A 218 7.62 -2.15 -10.57
CA VAL A 218 6.92 -2.98 -9.59
C VAL A 218 7.64 -2.92 -8.24
N VAL A 219 6.88 -2.92 -7.16
CA VAL A 219 7.36 -3.17 -5.79
C VAL A 219 6.86 -4.54 -5.35
N MET A 220 7.76 -5.37 -4.85
CA MET A 220 7.44 -6.66 -4.25
C MET A 220 7.56 -6.56 -2.74
N LYS A 221 6.56 -7.04 -2.02
CA LYS A 221 6.51 -7.09 -0.56
C LYS A 221 6.34 -8.53 -0.08
N LYS A 222 7.16 -8.96 0.86
CA LYS A 222 7.08 -10.31 1.43
C LYS A 222 5.87 -10.39 2.36
N SER A 223 5.07 -11.45 2.22
CA SER A 223 3.78 -11.62 2.92
C SER A 223 3.89 -11.56 4.44
N ASP A 224 4.92 -12.21 4.99
CA ASP A 224 5.16 -12.32 6.44
C ASP A 224 5.98 -11.15 7.02
N ALA A 225 6.31 -10.15 6.22
CA ALA A 225 7.17 -9.05 6.66
C ALA A 225 6.43 -8.03 7.52
N ALA A 226 7.03 -7.65 8.64
CA ALA A 226 6.63 -6.46 9.37
C ALA A 226 6.80 -5.20 8.50
N TYR A 227 6.15 -4.09 8.91
CA TYR A 227 6.35 -2.82 8.23
C TYR A 227 7.84 -2.41 8.33
N PRO A 228 8.48 -2.09 7.21
CA PRO A 228 9.92 -1.80 7.19
C PRO A 228 10.20 -0.42 7.75
N VAL A 229 10.87 -0.36 8.88
CA VAL A 229 11.22 0.88 9.56
C VAL A 229 12.71 1.21 9.42
N GLN A 230 13.04 2.49 9.48
CA GLN A 230 14.42 2.97 9.53
C GLN A 230 14.89 2.98 10.98
N TRP A 231 15.88 2.17 11.32
CA TRP A 231 16.44 2.11 12.68
C TRP A 231 17.75 2.88 12.82
N ARG A 232 18.57 2.91 11.77
CA ARG A 232 19.95 3.40 11.85
C ARG A 232 20.28 4.50 10.87
N SER A 233 19.61 4.57 9.73
CA SER A 233 19.96 5.49 8.65
C SER A 233 18.77 5.76 7.74
N PRO A 234 18.63 7.01 7.24
CA PRO A 234 17.66 7.32 6.19
C PRO A 234 17.94 6.61 4.85
N LEU A 235 19.07 5.94 4.73
CA LEU A 235 19.43 5.13 3.57
C LEU A 235 19.24 3.63 3.80
N GLU A 236 18.74 3.24 4.98
CA GLU A 236 18.54 1.83 5.31
C GLU A 236 17.60 1.15 4.31
N GLU A 237 18.00 -0.03 3.86
CA GLU A 237 17.25 -0.85 2.91
C GLU A 237 16.63 -2.06 3.59
N CYS A 238 15.39 -2.38 3.20
CA CYS A 238 14.68 -3.55 3.68
C CYS A 238 14.66 -4.66 2.63
N ARG A 239 15.22 -5.81 2.96
CA ARG A 239 15.24 -7.00 2.08
C ARG A 239 13.86 -7.69 1.95
N ALA A 240 12.92 -7.36 2.82
CA ALA A 240 11.55 -7.84 2.71
C ALA A 240 10.71 -7.06 1.68
N MET A 241 11.30 -6.00 1.10
CA MET A 241 10.74 -5.26 -0.03
C MET A 241 11.77 -5.13 -1.14
N MET A 242 11.34 -5.34 -2.38
CA MET A 242 12.15 -5.16 -3.58
C MET A 242 11.43 -4.22 -4.55
N LYS A 243 12.20 -3.37 -5.24
CA LYS A 243 11.70 -2.58 -6.36
C LYS A 243 12.41 -3.00 -7.64
N HIS A 244 11.62 -3.21 -8.69
CA HIS A 244 12.09 -3.45 -10.03
C HIS A 244 11.65 -2.27 -10.89
N ARG A 245 12.58 -1.36 -11.18
CA ARG A 245 12.29 -0.19 -12.02
C ARG A 245 12.37 -0.57 -13.49
N PHE A 246 11.61 0.15 -14.32
CA PHE A 246 11.79 0.07 -15.77
C PHE A 246 13.21 0.48 -16.12
N ILE A 247 13.82 -0.29 -17.00
CA ILE A 247 15.10 0.05 -17.58
C ILE A 247 14.80 1.02 -18.71
N THR A 248 15.23 2.25 -18.54
CA THR A 248 15.25 3.28 -19.58
C THR A 248 16.43 3.08 -20.48
#